data_72e6fe075985b03c38e3a4df43113fbe
#
_entry.id   72e6fe075985b03c38e3a4df43113fbe
#
_cell.length_a   1.000
_cell.length_b   1.000
_cell.length_c   1.000
_cell.angle_alpha   90.00
_cell.angle_beta   90.00
_cell.angle_gamma   90.00
#
_symmetry.space_group_name_H-M   'P 1'
#
loop_
_entity.id
_entity.type
_entity.pdbx_description
1 polymer ?
#
loop_
_entity_poly.entity_id
_entity_poly.type
_entity_poly.pdbx_seq_one_letter_code
_entity_poly.pdbx_strand_id
1 'polypeptide(L)'
;MGVPEIKAIRTVARTRFFRIEELDLRFANGVERTYERLPGVGSAAVIVVPVTARGDILLIREYCAGFHECQLTLVKGAGEPGEALEDAACRELKEEIGHGARDVRFIKRVNIAPGHMGFTINVMLAFDLYPESLPGDEPEPPEVVPWPFARLDELLHGVDFREARAIAALTLCRPLIEDYLRQRQPALAN
;
A
#
# COMPACT_ATOMS: atom_id res chain seq x y z
N MET A 1 -16.62 -2.34 -24.58
CA MET A 1 -17.71 -2.02 -23.64
C MET A 1 -17.53 -0.56 -23.26
N GLY A 2 -18.55 0.29 -23.44
CA GLY A 2 -18.48 1.70 -23.05
C GLY A 2 -18.76 1.90 -21.56
N VAL A 3 -18.29 3.04 -21.01
CA VAL A 3 -18.65 3.48 -19.64
C VAL A 3 -20.11 3.93 -19.66
N PRO A 4 -20.98 3.48 -18.72
CA PRO A 4 -22.36 3.94 -18.65
C PRO A 4 -22.45 5.43 -18.29
N GLU A 5 -23.53 6.07 -18.76
CA GLU A 5 -23.85 7.46 -18.43
C GLU A 5 -24.29 7.54 -16.96
N ILE A 6 -23.70 8.47 -16.19
CA ILE A 6 -24.18 8.78 -14.83
C ILE A 6 -25.34 9.78 -14.95
N LYS A 7 -26.53 9.37 -14.55
CA LYS A 7 -27.73 10.22 -14.55
C LYS A 7 -27.85 11.04 -13.27
N ALA A 8 -27.49 10.44 -12.13
CA ALA A 8 -27.50 11.09 -10.84
C ALA A 8 -26.48 10.45 -9.88
N ILE A 9 -26.01 11.24 -8.92
CA ILE A 9 -25.20 10.80 -7.78
C ILE A 9 -25.84 11.35 -6.52
N ARG A 10 -26.05 10.49 -5.54
CA ARG A 10 -26.62 10.86 -4.22
C ARG A 10 -25.75 10.31 -3.12
N THR A 11 -25.46 11.13 -2.10
CA THR A 11 -24.86 10.61 -0.86
C THR A 11 -25.97 10.03 -0.01
N VAL A 12 -25.92 8.72 0.26
CA VAL A 12 -26.93 8.00 1.06
C VAL A 12 -26.52 7.78 2.50
N ALA A 13 -25.20 7.76 2.76
CA ALA A 13 -24.68 7.72 4.13
C ALA A 13 -23.34 8.46 4.23
N ARG A 14 -23.08 9.06 5.39
CA ARG A 14 -21.82 9.71 5.71
C ARG A 14 -21.46 9.48 7.18
N THR A 15 -20.22 9.08 7.40
CA THR A 15 -19.60 8.94 8.72
C THR A 15 -18.36 9.82 8.80
N ARG A 16 -17.56 9.71 9.86
CA ARG A 16 -16.27 10.39 9.97
C ARG A 16 -15.31 9.99 8.86
N PHE A 17 -15.28 8.69 8.49
CA PHE A 17 -14.32 8.13 7.54
C PHE A 17 -14.93 7.76 6.19
N PHE A 18 -16.21 7.38 6.16
CA PHE A 18 -16.85 6.83 4.99
C PHE A 18 -17.95 7.72 4.45
N ARG A 19 -18.04 7.77 3.12
CA ARG A 19 -19.17 8.31 2.38
C ARG A 19 -19.67 7.21 1.44
N ILE A 20 -20.94 6.91 1.49
CA ILE A 20 -21.59 5.98 0.56
C ILE A 20 -22.39 6.80 -0.44
N GLU A 21 -22.18 6.55 -1.73
CA GLU A 21 -22.89 7.19 -2.82
C GLU A 21 -23.68 6.14 -3.61
N GLU A 22 -24.91 6.50 -4.00
CA GLU A 22 -25.66 5.84 -5.06
C GLU A 22 -25.41 6.56 -6.38
N LEU A 23 -25.25 5.76 -7.46
CA LEU A 23 -25.14 6.22 -8.85
C LEU A 23 -26.28 5.62 -9.67
N ASP A 24 -27.15 6.45 -10.22
CA ASP A 24 -28.09 6.01 -11.24
C ASP A 24 -27.38 6.01 -12.60
N LEU A 25 -27.28 4.84 -13.21
CA LEU A 25 -26.51 4.62 -14.42
C LEU A 25 -27.44 4.20 -15.56
N ARG A 26 -27.17 4.71 -16.78
CA ARG A 26 -27.73 4.21 -18.03
C ARG A 26 -26.65 3.57 -18.89
N PHE A 27 -26.84 2.30 -19.19
CA PHE A 27 -25.94 1.54 -20.04
C PHE A 27 -26.23 1.77 -21.54
N ALA A 28 -25.25 1.46 -22.41
CA ALA A 28 -25.38 1.65 -23.87
C ALA A 28 -26.55 0.89 -24.49
N ASN A 29 -27.01 -0.19 -23.86
CA ASN A 29 -28.19 -0.96 -24.27
C ASN A 29 -29.53 -0.38 -23.74
N GLY A 30 -29.51 0.81 -23.12
CA GLY A 30 -30.68 1.48 -22.57
C GLY A 30 -31.13 0.99 -21.17
N VAL A 31 -30.49 -0.04 -20.63
CA VAL A 31 -30.82 -0.53 -19.28
C VAL A 31 -30.34 0.45 -18.22
N GLU A 32 -31.20 0.74 -17.25
CA GLU A 32 -30.86 1.58 -16.10
C GLU A 32 -30.66 0.71 -14.84
N ARG A 33 -29.66 1.08 -14.02
CA ARG A 33 -29.34 0.42 -12.74
C ARG A 33 -28.81 1.45 -11.76
N THR A 34 -29.08 1.22 -10.49
CA THR A 34 -28.47 1.95 -9.38
C THR A 34 -27.35 1.12 -8.78
N TYR A 35 -26.18 1.74 -8.60
CA TYR A 35 -25.00 1.15 -7.97
C TYR A 35 -24.67 1.95 -6.72
N GLU A 36 -24.14 1.25 -5.71
CA GLU A 36 -23.54 1.89 -4.55
C GLU A 36 -22.02 1.85 -4.64
N ARG A 37 -21.36 2.90 -4.15
CA ARG A 37 -19.90 2.95 -4.05
C ARG A 37 -19.42 3.71 -2.82
N LEU A 38 -18.19 3.39 -2.41
CA LEU A 38 -17.33 4.24 -1.60
C LEU A 38 -16.45 5.06 -2.56
N PRO A 39 -16.71 6.36 -2.76
CA PRO A 39 -15.86 7.17 -3.64
C PRO A 39 -14.46 7.30 -3.04
N GLY A 40 -13.46 7.33 -3.90
CA GLY A 40 -12.09 7.58 -3.47
C GLY A 40 -11.96 8.98 -2.86
N VAL A 41 -11.24 9.09 -1.78
CA VAL A 41 -10.72 10.36 -1.28
C VAL A 41 -9.40 10.64 -2.02
N GLY A 42 -9.24 11.85 -2.55
CA GLY A 42 -8.14 12.21 -3.46
C GLY A 42 -6.74 12.26 -2.83
N SER A 43 -6.46 11.50 -1.78
CA SER A 43 -5.14 11.41 -1.17
C SER A 43 -4.27 10.39 -1.88
N ALA A 44 -3.00 10.71 -2.04
CA ALA A 44 -1.98 9.86 -2.61
C ALA A 44 -1.49 8.84 -1.59
N ALA A 45 -2.34 7.86 -1.20
CA ALA A 45 -1.93 6.80 -0.28
C ALA A 45 -0.76 5.99 -0.86
N VAL A 46 0.21 5.65 0.00
CA VAL A 46 1.38 4.84 -0.33
C VAL A 46 1.40 3.54 0.46
N ILE A 47 1.98 2.50 -0.14
CA ILE A 47 2.43 1.28 0.53
C ILE A 47 3.87 1.06 0.12
N VAL A 48 4.75 0.86 1.09
CA VAL A 48 6.19 0.88 0.89
C VAL A 48 6.79 -0.49 1.18
N VAL A 49 7.63 -0.98 0.28
CA VAL A 49 8.46 -2.17 0.48
C VAL A 49 9.88 -1.71 0.88
N PRO A 50 10.23 -1.65 2.16
CA PRO A 50 11.55 -1.24 2.62
C PRO A 50 12.49 -2.43 2.65
N VAL A 51 13.65 -2.29 1.97
CA VAL A 51 14.65 -3.36 1.87
C VAL A 51 15.98 -2.90 2.46
N THR A 52 16.46 -3.64 3.45
CA THR A 52 17.75 -3.36 4.09
C THR A 52 18.94 -3.75 3.19
N ALA A 53 20.12 -3.23 3.51
CA ALA A 53 21.35 -3.61 2.83
C ALA A 53 21.70 -5.12 2.96
N ARG A 54 21.13 -5.81 3.96
CA ARG A 54 21.31 -7.25 4.17
C ARG A 54 20.32 -8.11 3.37
N GLY A 55 19.33 -7.47 2.73
CA GLY A 55 18.28 -8.16 1.99
C GLY A 55 17.09 -8.58 2.86
N ASP A 56 16.88 -7.93 4.02
CA ASP A 56 15.66 -8.11 4.78
C ASP A 56 14.61 -7.11 4.32
N ILE A 57 13.37 -7.55 4.23
CA ILE A 57 12.20 -6.67 4.09
C ILE A 57 11.74 -6.32 5.50
N LEU A 58 11.55 -5.03 5.79
CA LEU A 58 10.99 -4.61 7.08
C LEU A 58 9.47 -4.59 6.98
N LEU A 59 8.85 -5.59 7.57
CA LEU A 59 7.40 -5.68 7.74
C LEU A 59 6.99 -5.02 9.05
N ILE A 60 5.70 -4.73 9.19
CA ILE A 60 5.10 -4.26 10.43
C ILE A 60 3.96 -5.18 10.86
N ARG A 61 3.73 -5.25 12.17
CA ARG A 61 2.52 -5.84 12.74
C ARG A 61 1.69 -4.72 13.35
N GLU A 62 0.52 -4.48 12.78
CA GLU A 62 -0.38 -3.40 13.17
C GLU A 62 -1.78 -3.90 13.49
N TYR A 63 -2.53 -3.15 14.29
CA TYR A 63 -3.93 -3.44 14.57
C TYR A 63 -4.82 -3.09 13.36
N CYS A 64 -5.63 -4.06 12.93
CA CYS A 64 -6.59 -3.92 11.84
C CYS A 64 -8.02 -3.94 12.38
N ALA A 65 -8.65 -2.77 12.50
CA ALA A 65 -10.01 -2.62 13.03
C ALA A 65 -11.06 -3.43 12.25
N GLY A 66 -10.87 -3.63 10.95
CA GLY A 66 -11.79 -4.40 10.11
C GLY A 66 -11.91 -5.88 10.49
N PHE A 67 -10.87 -6.45 11.13
CA PHE A 67 -10.83 -7.84 11.58
C PHE A 67 -10.71 -7.97 13.11
N HIS A 68 -10.47 -6.84 13.80
CA HIS A 68 -10.21 -6.79 15.25
C HIS A 68 -9.04 -7.69 15.66
N GLU A 69 -7.96 -7.65 14.89
CA GLU A 69 -6.73 -8.41 15.14
C GLU A 69 -5.49 -7.63 14.67
N CYS A 70 -4.30 -8.02 15.14
CA CYS A 70 -3.05 -7.52 14.59
C CYS A 70 -2.66 -8.36 13.38
N GLN A 71 -2.36 -7.71 12.24
CA GLN A 71 -1.93 -8.37 11.01
C GLN A 71 -0.51 -7.98 10.63
N LEU A 72 0.20 -8.92 10.01
CA LEU A 72 1.50 -8.67 9.39
C LEU A 72 1.29 -8.03 8.01
N THR A 73 1.93 -6.89 7.77
CA THR A 73 1.76 -6.11 6.56
C THR A 73 3.01 -5.28 6.24
N LEU A 74 2.89 -4.33 5.31
CA LEU A 74 3.92 -3.36 4.95
C LEU A 74 3.57 -1.98 5.50
N VAL A 75 4.58 -1.13 5.65
CA VAL A 75 4.44 0.30 5.94
C VAL A 75 3.50 0.95 4.94
N LYS A 76 2.54 1.75 5.41
CA LYS A 76 1.57 2.41 4.53
C LYS A 76 0.87 3.57 5.21
N GLY A 77 0.54 4.59 4.46
CA GLY A 77 -0.26 5.70 4.96
C GLY A 77 -0.78 6.61 3.87
N ALA A 78 -1.44 7.66 4.29
CA ALA A 78 -2.02 8.66 3.40
C ALA A 78 -1.00 9.78 3.16
N GLY A 79 -0.79 10.15 1.89
CA GLY A 79 -0.03 11.35 1.57
C GLY A 79 -0.77 12.61 1.99
N GLU A 80 -0.05 13.63 2.37
CA GLU A 80 -0.57 14.96 2.68
C GLU A 80 -0.91 15.73 1.39
N PRO A 81 -1.78 16.75 1.45
CA PRO A 81 -2.11 17.56 0.29
C PRO A 81 -0.87 18.23 -0.34
N GLY A 82 -0.54 17.88 -1.58
CA GLY A 82 0.61 18.41 -2.30
C GLY A 82 1.95 17.72 -2.01
N GLU A 83 1.97 16.70 -1.14
CA GLU A 83 3.15 15.90 -0.85
C GLU A 83 3.50 15.00 -2.04
N ALA A 84 4.80 14.90 -2.39
CA ALA A 84 5.27 13.94 -3.37
C ALA A 84 5.18 12.51 -2.82
N LEU A 85 5.00 11.52 -3.71
CA LEU A 85 4.86 10.12 -3.27
C LEU A 85 6.10 9.60 -2.54
N GLU A 86 7.27 10.03 -2.99
CA GLU A 86 8.56 9.67 -2.40
C GLU A 86 8.70 10.26 -0.99
N ASP A 87 8.25 11.50 -0.79
CA ASP A 87 8.27 12.17 0.51
C ASP A 87 7.28 11.51 1.48
N ALA A 88 6.06 11.22 1.02
CA ALA A 88 5.06 10.48 1.79
C ALA A 88 5.62 9.09 2.22
N ALA A 89 6.21 8.35 1.29
CA ALA A 89 6.81 7.06 1.60
C ALA A 89 7.94 7.18 2.64
N CYS A 90 8.81 8.19 2.52
CA CYS A 90 9.88 8.46 3.47
C CYS A 90 9.35 8.85 4.85
N ARG A 91 8.29 9.66 4.92
CA ARG A 91 7.65 10.08 6.16
C ARG A 91 7.05 8.86 6.87
N GLU A 92 6.25 8.06 6.19
CA GLU A 92 5.63 6.84 6.76
C GLU A 92 6.69 5.83 7.26
N LEU A 93 7.80 5.64 6.52
CA LEU A 93 8.91 4.81 6.98
C LEU A 93 9.52 5.31 8.30
N LYS A 94 9.66 6.63 8.47
CA LYS A 94 10.20 7.24 9.69
C LYS A 94 9.25 7.13 10.87
N GLU A 95 7.96 7.26 10.61
CA GLU A 95 6.90 7.18 11.61
C GLU A 95 6.68 5.75 12.10
N GLU A 96 6.59 4.77 11.18
CA GLU A 96 6.21 3.40 11.52
C GLU A 96 7.40 2.48 11.85
N ILE A 97 8.56 2.65 11.21
CA ILE A 97 9.72 1.76 11.40
C ILE A 97 11.02 2.45 11.81
N GLY A 98 10.98 3.77 12.05
CA GLY A 98 12.15 4.53 12.50
C GLY A 98 13.28 4.62 11.48
N HIS A 99 12.97 4.58 10.19
CA HIS A 99 13.95 4.65 9.10
C HIS A 99 13.50 5.59 8.00
N GLY A 100 14.41 6.44 7.52
CA GLY A 100 14.28 7.08 6.21
C GLY A 100 14.91 6.21 5.11
N ALA A 101 14.72 6.60 3.84
CA ALA A 101 15.32 5.94 2.69
C ALA A 101 15.92 6.97 1.73
N ARG A 102 17.09 6.68 1.12
CA ARG A 102 17.73 7.57 0.12
C ARG A 102 17.34 7.23 -1.31
N ASP A 103 16.89 6.00 -1.56
CA ASP A 103 16.43 5.54 -2.87
C ASP A 103 14.99 5.05 -2.72
N VAL A 104 14.04 5.89 -3.08
CA VAL A 104 12.60 5.59 -3.05
C VAL A 104 12.08 5.64 -4.49
N ARG A 105 11.42 4.57 -4.92
CA ARG A 105 10.96 4.40 -6.30
C ARG A 105 9.47 4.14 -6.35
N PHE A 106 8.75 4.90 -7.17
CA PHE A 106 7.38 4.58 -7.54
C PHE A 106 7.36 3.34 -8.46
N ILE A 107 6.56 2.35 -8.12
CA ILE A 107 6.44 1.11 -8.88
C ILE A 107 5.14 1.08 -9.67
N LYS A 108 4.00 1.22 -8.98
CA LYS A 108 2.69 1.14 -9.63
C LYS A 108 1.57 1.66 -8.74
N ARG A 109 0.58 2.30 -9.35
CA ARG A 109 -0.72 2.54 -8.70
C ARG A 109 -1.62 1.33 -8.90
N VAL A 110 -2.22 0.86 -7.81
CA VAL A 110 -3.16 -0.26 -7.82
C VAL A 110 -4.50 0.14 -7.23
N ASN A 111 -5.57 -0.46 -7.73
CA ASN A 111 -6.92 -0.29 -7.20
C ASN A 111 -7.18 -1.37 -6.14
N ILE A 112 -7.90 -1.02 -5.08
CA ILE A 112 -8.16 -1.96 -3.97
C ILE A 112 -9.35 -2.87 -4.30
N ALA A 113 -10.51 -2.28 -4.58
CA ALA A 113 -11.73 -3.03 -4.90
C ALA A 113 -12.59 -2.26 -5.92
N PRO A 114 -12.17 -2.20 -7.20
CA PRO A 114 -12.72 -1.28 -8.20
C PRO A 114 -14.21 -1.51 -8.53
N GLY A 115 -14.78 -2.65 -8.15
CA GLY A 115 -16.20 -2.91 -8.34
C GLY A 115 -17.12 -1.99 -7.51
N HIS A 116 -16.65 -1.49 -6.37
CA HIS A 116 -17.46 -0.67 -5.45
C HIS A 116 -16.65 0.32 -4.60
N MET A 117 -15.33 0.38 -4.77
CA MET A 117 -14.47 1.34 -4.08
C MET A 117 -13.61 2.11 -5.07
N GLY A 118 -13.58 3.43 -4.93
CA GLY A 118 -12.69 4.32 -5.68
C GLY A 118 -11.31 4.49 -5.03
N PHE A 119 -10.90 3.59 -4.14
CA PHE A 119 -9.62 3.68 -3.43
C PHE A 119 -8.47 3.10 -4.26
N THR A 120 -7.40 3.86 -4.30
CA THR A 120 -6.13 3.47 -4.93
C THR A 120 -5.00 3.58 -3.93
N ILE A 121 -3.92 2.82 -4.15
CA ILE A 121 -2.69 2.94 -3.39
C ILE A 121 -1.49 2.90 -4.34
N ASN A 122 -0.45 3.66 -4.02
CA ASN A 122 0.78 3.72 -4.79
C ASN A 122 1.82 2.79 -4.14
N VAL A 123 2.26 1.79 -4.88
CA VAL A 123 3.33 0.87 -4.45
C VAL A 123 4.66 1.57 -4.62
N MET A 124 5.40 1.67 -3.53
CA MET A 124 6.74 2.26 -3.45
C MET A 124 7.75 1.19 -3.03
N LEU A 125 8.97 1.29 -3.54
CA LEU A 125 10.08 0.43 -3.16
C LEU A 125 11.19 1.31 -2.59
N ALA A 126 11.70 0.98 -1.40
CA ALA A 126 12.69 1.79 -0.70
C ALA A 126 13.96 0.99 -0.41
N PHE A 127 15.10 1.58 -0.76
CA PHE A 127 16.44 1.07 -0.50
C PHE A 127 17.28 2.10 0.24
N ASP A 128 18.50 1.72 0.62
CA ASP A 128 19.45 2.55 1.33
C ASP A 128 18.84 3.23 2.55
N LEU A 129 18.21 2.38 3.39
CA LEU A 129 17.58 2.79 4.64
C LEU A 129 18.61 3.34 5.62
N TYR A 130 18.23 4.40 6.33
CA TYR A 130 19.04 5.00 7.38
C TYR A 130 18.17 5.29 8.62
N PRO A 131 18.73 5.20 9.84
CA PRO A 131 17.98 5.44 11.07
C PRO A 131 17.52 6.90 11.16
N GLU A 132 16.22 7.12 11.24
CA GLU A 132 15.59 8.41 11.53
C GLU A 132 14.12 8.15 11.90
N SER A 133 13.69 8.59 13.07
CA SER A 133 12.33 8.41 13.56
C SER A 133 11.57 9.73 13.60
N LEU A 134 10.30 9.68 13.26
CA LEU A 134 9.33 10.75 13.49
C LEU A 134 8.24 10.23 14.44
N PRO A 135 7.55 11.13 15.16
CA PRO A 135 6.35 10.75 15.91
C PRO A 135 5.28 10.25 14.95
N GLY A 136 4.77 9.04 15.15
CA GLY A 136 3.61 8.52 14.45
C GLY A 136 2.29 9.01 15.06
N ASP A 137 1.19 8.79 14.36
CA ASP A 137 -0.18 9.11 14.81
C ASP A 137 -0.92 7.90 15.43
N GLU A 138 -0.32 6.72 15.38
CA GLU A 138 -0.86 5.51 16.01
C GLU A 138 -0.71 5.57 17.55
N PRO A 139 -1.74 5.07 18.30
CA PRO A 139 -1.69 5.04 19.76
C PRO A 139 -0.51 4.23 20.33
N GLU A 140 -0.13 3.17 19.61
CA GLU A 140 1.03 2.32 19.92
C GLU A 140 1.83 2.13 18.62
N PRO A 141 3.17 2.28 18.66
CA PRO A 141 3.99 2.07 17.48
C PRO A 141 3.88 0.60 17.02
N PRO A 142 3.82 0.35 15.70
CA PRO A 142 3.77 -1.01 15.18
C PRO A 142 5.04 -1.80 15.49
N GLU A 143 4.90 -3.11 15.67
CA GLU A 143 6.05 -4.01 15.80
C GLU A 143 6.75 -4.17 14.46
N VAL A 144 8.05 -3.86 14.40
CA VAL A 144 8.85 -4.05 13.18
C VAL A 144 9.34 -5.50 13.12
N VAL A 145 9.03 -6.19 12.01
CA VAL A 145 9.37 -7.60 11.78
C VAL A 145 10.28 -7.72 10.56
N PRO A 146 11.61 -7.85 10.74
CA PRO A 146 12.51 -8.11 9.62
C PRO A 146 12.27 -9.52 9.04
N TRP A 147 12.10 -9.58 7.70
CA TRP A 147 11.90 -10.83 6.99
C TRP A 147 12.92 -11.00 5.87
N PRO A 148 13.74 -12.07 5.89
CA PRO A 148 14.73 -12.31 4.85
C PRO A 148 14.08 -12.45 3.48
N PHE A 149 14.53 -11.67 2.48
CA PHE A 149 14.00 -11.75 1.11
C PHE A 149 14.14 -13.16 0.50
N ALA A 150 15.20 -13.88 0.87
CA ALA A 150 15.40 -15.27 0.43
C ALA A 150 14.24 -16.21 0.84
N ARG A 151 13.44 -15.82 1.85
CA ARG A 151 12.27 -16.55 2.34
C ARG A 151 10.94 -15.91 1.91
N LEU A 152 10.96 -15.10 0.84
CA LEU A 152 9.76 -14.39 0.39
C LEU A 152 8.60 -15.34 0.04
N ASP A 153 8.88 -16.50 -0.57
CA ASP A 153 7.84 -17.47 -0.91
C ASP A 153 7.14 -18.05 0.34
N GLU A 154 7.89 -18.24 1.43
CA GLU A 154 7.31 -18.67 2.70
C GLU A 154 6.37 -17.60 3.27
N LEU A 155 6.74 -16.32 3.15
CA LEU A 155 5.88 -15.20 3.56
C LEU A 155 4.60 -15.15 2.74
N LEU A 156 4.72 -15.13 1.41
CA LEU A 156 3.59 -14.99 0.49
C LEU A 156 2.57 -16.14 0.58
N HIS A 157 3.01 -17.32 0.99
CA HIS A 157 2.14 -18.50 1.18
C HIS A 157 1.78 -18.73 2.66
N GLY A 158 2.34 -17.93 3.57
CA GLY A 158 2.07 -18.02 5.00
C GLY A 158 0.66 -17.58 5.37
N VAL A 159 0.07 -18.24 6.36
CA VAL A 159 -1.31 -17.97 6.80
C VAL A 159 -1.47 -16.61 7.50
N ASP A 160 -0.39 -16.05 8.03
CA ASP A 160 -0.41 -14.79 8.79
C ASP A 160 -0.24 -13.54 7.90
N PHE A 161 0.24 -13.71 6.65
CA PHE A 161 0.44 -12.61 5.70
C PHE A 161 -0.67 -12.61 4.66
N ARG A 162 -1.77 -11.90 4.95
CA ARG A 162 -3.04 -12.00 4.20
C ARG A 162 -3.47 -10.69 3.55
N GLU A 163 -2.79 -9.59 3.83
CA GLU A 163 -3.14 -8.28 3.30
C GLU A 163 -2.84 -8.20 1.79
N ALA A 164 -3.88 -8.10 0.98
CA ALA A 164 -3.79 -8.23 -0.48
C ALA A 164 -2.89 -7.16 -1.13
N ARG A 165 -2.87 -5.92 -0.59
CA ARG A 165 -2.02 -4.83 -1.10
C ARG A 165 -0.55 -5.13 -0.84
N ALA A 166 -0.22 -5.67 0.34
CA ALA A 166 1.14 -6.05 0.72
C ALA A 166 1.63 -7.22 -0.14
N ILE A 167 0.79 -8.24 -0.37
CA ILE A 167 1.09 -9.35 -1.28
C ILE A 167 1.35 -8.83 -2.70
N ALA A 168 0.48 -7.94 -3.21
CA ALA A 168 0.65 -7.36 -4.54
C ALA A 168 1.94 -6.51 -4.62
N ALA A 169 2.23 -5.69 -3.60
CA ALA A 169 3.43 -4.85 -3.55
C ALA A 169 4.71 -5.70 -3.58
N LEU A 170 4.80 -6.73 -2.72
CA LEU A 170 5.96 -7.63 -2.71
C LEU A 170 6.13 -8.39 -4.02
N THR A 171 5.04 -8.85 -4.62
CA THR A 171 5.08 -9.55 -5.91
C THR A 171 5.57 -8.63 -7.03
N LEU A 172 5.10 -7.38 -7.08
CA LEU A 172 5.55 -6.39 -8.06
C LEU A 172 7.00 -5.96 -7.86
N CYS A 173 7.45 -5.85 -6.61
CA CYS A 173 8.81 -5.43 -6.29
C CYS A 173 9.85 -6.55 -6.39
N ARG A 174 9.45 -7.82 -6.34
CA ARG A 174 10.34 -9.01 -6.34
C ARG A 174 11.48 -8.90 -7.36
N PRO A 175 11.22 -8.72 -8.68
CA PRO A 175 12.31 -8.70 -9.67
C PRO A 175 13.30 -7.56 -9.45
N LEU A 176 12.83 -6.41 -8.98
CA LEU A 176 13.68 -5.25 -8.71
C LEU A 176 14.56 -5.46 -7.46
N ILE A 177 14.02 -6.15 -6.45
CA ILE A 177 14.79 -6.52 -5.25
C ILE A 177 15.85 -7.56 -5.60
N GLU A 178 15.51 -8.57 -6.40
CA GLU A 178 16.45 -9.57 -6.90
C GLU A 178 17.63 -8.93 -7.65
N ASP A 179 17.32 -7.98 -8.52
CA ASP A 179 18.35 -7.24 -9.28
C ASP A 179 19.24 -6.39 -8.37
N TYR A 180 18.64 -5.67 -7.42
CA TYR A 180 19.37 -4.86 -6.45
C TYR A 180 20.33 -5.70 -5.59
N LEU A 181 19.86 -6.82 -5.06
CA LEU A 181 20.67 -7.71 -4.22
C LEU A 181 21.77 -8.38 -5.01
N ARG A 182 21.51 -8.78 -6.27
CA ARG A 182 22.51 -9.36 -7.17
C ARG A 182 23.65 -8.40 -7.48
N GLN A 183 23.36 -7.12 -7.69
CA GLN A 183 24.37 -6.09 -7.95
C GLN A 183 25.23 -5.79 -6.73
N ARG A 184 24.75 -6.05 -5.51
CA ARG A 184 25.48 -5.83 -4.25
C ARG A 184 26.24 -7.06 -3.74
N GLN A 185 25.97 -8.24 -4.26
CA GLN A 185 26.85 -9.38 -4.00
C GLN A 185 28.16 -9.12 -4.75
N PRO A 186 29.33 -8.91 -4.06
CA PRO A 186 30.59 -8.87 -4.75
C PRO A 186 30.73 -10.20 -5.48
N ALA A 187 31.26 -10.15 -6.69
CA ALA A 187 31.60 -11.34 -7.47
C ALA A 187 32.53 -12.23 -6.61
N LEU A 188 31.94 -13.13 -5.85
CA LEU A 188 32.62 -14.31 -5.30
C LEU A 188 32.77 -15.27 -6.48
N ALA A 189 33.61 -14.88 -7.42
CA ALA A 189 33.94 -15.72 -8.56
C ALA A 189 35.40 -15.49 -8.92
N ASN A 190 36.13 -16.41 -8.64
CA ASN A 190 37.35 -17.03 -9.20
C ASN A 190 38.39 -17.29 -8.17
#